data_41db26a1a8215941959b0fd4fcef95ff
#
_entry.id   41db26a1a8215941959b0fd4fcef95ff
#
_cell.length_a   1.000
_cell.length_b   1.000
_cell.length_c   1.000
_cell.angle_alpha   90.00
_cell.angle_beta   90.00
_cell.angle_gamma   90.00
#
_symmetry.space_group_name_H-M   'P 1'
#
loop_
_entity.id
_entity.type
_entity.pdbx_description
1 polymer ?
#
loop_
_entity_poly.entity_id
_entity_poly.type
_entity_poly.pdbx_seq_one_letter_code
_entity_poly.pdbx_strand_id
1 'polypeptide(L)'
;MIPRLYINILLTCCASQLMAADPEKSVVQIINYAQGPNWVEPWRFSRVASGLGSGFVIMGNRIMTNAHVVSWSKQLVVHRYQDPKPYLATVEFIGHDCDLAILKVEDEAFFKGIEPLQIGELPAARSSVTTYGYPAGGRQISYTRGVISRIEMQRYAHIYNRSLLTVQTDAAINPGNSGGPAIQDDKVVGVSFQGKPGLENAGFFIPPNIIKHFLEDIEDDKYHGFPDAGISLIKLTNPAFRASLGLPNNSVGARIDRILQPFPKTHELLRVNDVILEVSNQEVGSDGMILYEGNRVHCSVLFDEAQHGEPIALKLWRAGEAIELELPVYVNRADRISGNQQKEPPYLIIGGLVFTELSMNYLSSLGRNLGESVGSRTHYELFFRSHQSEELARAKPVVISKVLKHPSNVDFGVAAREVVTEVNGQTINSMSDLKAALSNSTDDFHRFRFLSGAEEALHTADAREAEAMLLKQYNIPSAERLEVLHD
;
A
#
# COMPACT_ATOMS: atom_id res chain seq x y z
N MET A 1 69.77 44.95 -32.62
CA MET A 1 69.60 43.87 -31.61
C MET A 1 68.54 44.32 -30.62
N ILE A 2 67.37 43.79 -30.77
CA ILE A 2 66.22 44.07 -29.83
C ILE A 2 65.90 42.77 -29.08
N PRO A 3 65.94 42.75 -27.75
CA PRO A 3 65.62 41.51 -27.00
C PRO A 3 64.13 41.28 -26.97
N ARG A 4 63.70 40.05 -27.33
CA ARG A 4 62.34 39.58 -27.20
C ARG A 4 62.06 39.23 -25.74
N LEU A 5 61.07 39.93 -25.16
CA LEU A 5 60.52 39.67 -23.84
C LEU A 5 59.51 38.51 -23.95
N TYR A 6 59.77 37.35 -23.33
CA TYR A 6 58.80 36.26 -23.22
C TYR A 6 57.95 36.51 -21.98
N ILE A 7 56.65 36.81 -22.20
CA ILE A 7 55.64 36.83 -21.14
C ILE A 7 55.11 35.41 -20.98
N ASN A 8 55.48 34.75 -19.88
CA ASN A 8 54.86 33.50 -19.44
C ASN A 8 53.53 33.82 -18.76
N ILE A 9 52.39 33.56 -19.45
CA ILE A 9 51.09 33.57 -18.83
C ILE A 9 50.89 32.23 -18.15
N LEU A 10 51.00 32.24 -16.81
CA LEU A 10 50.56 31.13 -15.97
C LEU A 10 49.01 31.11 -15.99
N LEU A 11 48.42 30.20 -16.74
CA LEU A 11 47.00 29.84 -16.60
C LEU A 11 46.86 29.05 -15.29
N THR A 12 46.42 29.73 -14.23
CA THR A 12 45.95 29.07 -13.01
C THR A 12 44.57 28.48 -13.33
N CYS A 13 44.57 27.20 -13.65
CA CYS A 13 43.34 26.42 -13.77
C CYS A 13 42.77 26.24 -12.35
N CYS A 14 41.85 27.12 -11.91
CA CYS A 14 40.98 26.85 -10.77
C CYS A 14 40.10 25.67 -11.13
N ALA A 15 40.58 24.45 -10.88
CA ALA A 15 39.71 23.31 -10.75
C ALA A 15 38.89 23.54 -9.48
N SER A 16 37.67 24.02 -9.61
CA SER A 16 36.63 23.87 -8.59
C SER A 16 36.52 22.38 -8.34
N GLN A 17 37.16 21.87 -7.29
CA GLN A 17 36.78 20.59 -6.72
C GLN A 17 35.32 20.71 -6.36
N LEU A 18 34.42 20.10 -7.15
CA LEU A 18 33.13 19.73 -6.65
C LEU A 18 33.42 18.82 -5.45
N MET A 19 33.27 19.38 -4.26
CA MET A 19 33.24 18.58 -3.04
C MET A 19 32.11 17.57 -3.27
N ALA A 20 32.44 16.28 -3.33
CA ALA A 20 31.44 15.23 -3.36
C ALA A 20 30.48 15.51 -2.20
N ALA A 21 29.19 15.57 -2.51
CA ALA A 21 28.17 15.75 -1.48
C ALA A 21 28.37 14.66 -0.46
N ASP A 22 28.38 15.03 0.83
CA ASP A 22 28.47 14.07 1.92
C ASP A 22 27.04 13.58 2.22
N PRO A 23 26.59 12.47 1.60
CA PRO A 23 25.19 12.08 1.60
C PRO A 23 24.66 11.79 3.01
N GLU A 24 25.55 11.46 3.95
CA GLU A 24 25.16 11.17 5.34
C GLU A 24 24.57 12.39 6.07
N LYS A 25 24.96 13.62 5.68
CA LYS A 25 24.40 14.86 6.25
C LYS A 25 22.94 15.06 5.87
N SER A 26 22.50 14.45 4.79
CA SER A 26 21.12 14.52 4.29
C SER A 26 20.27 13.38 4.78
N VAL A 27 20.84 12.38 5.49
CA VAL A 27 20.10 11.27 6.10
C VAL A 27 19.71 11.63 7.53
N VAL A 28 18.46 11.37 7.88
CA VAL A 28 17.87 11.72 9.17
C VAL A 28 17.34 10.49 9.91
N GLN A 29 17.39 10.54 11.25
CA GLN A 29 16.72 9.56 12.10
C GLN A 29 15.29 9.99 12.34
N ILE A 30 14.35 9.05 12.26
CA ILE A 30 12.93 9.27 12.53
C ILE A 30 12.52 8.44 13.73
N ILE A 31 11.87 9.08 14.70
CA ILE A 31 11.24 8.43 15.85
C ILE A 31 9.74 8.67 15.74
N ASN A 32 8.98 7.59 15.55
CA ASN A 32 7.51 7.63 15.48
C ASN A 32 6.92 7.15 16.82
N TYR A 33 6.18 8.01 17.50
CA TYR A 33 5.32 7.62 18.61
C TYR A 33 3.93 7.30 18.05
N ALA A 34 3.69 6.02 17.81
CA ALA A 34 2.50 5.53 17.11
C ALA A 34 1.47 4.95 18.07
N GLN A 35 0.20 5.11 17.70
CA GLN A 35 -0.93 4.53 18.41
C GLN A 35 -2.03 4.11 17.43
N GLY A 36 -2.07 2.84 17.09
CA GLY A 36 -3.08 2.29 16.18
C GLY A 36 -4.39 1.95 16.89
N PRO A 37 -5.52 1.88 16.14
CA PRO A 37 -6.80 1.46 16.67
C PRO A 37 -6.81 -0.04 16.98
N ASN A 38 -7.75 -0.45 17.83
CA ASN A 38 -8.08 -1.85 18.03
C ASN A 38 -9.23 -2.24 17.08
N TRP A 39 -8.98 -3.12 16.14
CA TRP A 39 -9.94 -3.52 15.12
C TRP A 39 -11.08 -4.43 15.63
N VAL A 40 -10.90 -5.05 16.81
CA VAL A 40 -11.92 -5.90 17.46
C VAL A 40 -12.79 -5.09 18.41
N GLU A 41 -12.19 -4.12 19.11
CA GLU A 41 -12.86 -3.14 19.98
C GLU A 41 -12.60 -1.72 19.46
N PRO A 42 -13.33 -1.28 18.40
CA PRO A 42 -12.96 -0.11 17.59
C PRO A 42 -12.89 1.23 18.35
N TRP A 43 -13.48 1.33 19.51
CA TRP A 43 -13.39 2.51 20.40
C TRP A 43 -12.09 2.55 21.20
N ARG A 44 -11.28 1.51 21.17
CA ARG A 44 -10.01 1.42 21.89
C ARG A 44 -8.82 1.62 20.96
N PHE A 45 -7.74 2.07 21.56
CA PHE A 45 -6.45 2.20 20.91
C PHE A 45 -5.41 1.32 21.61
N SER A 46 -4.39 0.91 20.88
CA SER A 46 -3.21 0.27 21.44
C SER A 46 -2.49 1.21 22.41
N ARG A 47 -1.54 0.69 23.17
CA ARG A 47 -0.61 1.57 23.90
C ARG A 47 0.27 2.31 22.88
N VAL A 48 0.66 3.55 23.22
CA VAL A 48 1.66 4.28 22.42
C VAL A 48 2.95 3.48 22.43
N ALA A 49 3.46 3.21 21.25
CA ALA A 49 4.73 2.53 21.03
C ALA A 49 5.66 3.44 20.24
N SER A 50 6.97 3.40 20.52
CA SER A 50 7.95 4.10 19.72
C SER A 50 8.56 3.16 18.68
N GLY A 51 8.59 3.62 17.43
CA GLY A 51 9.29 3.00 16.30
C GLY A 51 10.46 3.87 15.87
N LEU A 52 11.49 3.24 15.31
CA LEU A 52 12.65 3.91 14.73
C LEU A 52 12.69 3.63 13.23
N GLY A 53 13.04 4.64 12.47
CA GLY A 53 13.28 4.57 11.05
C GLY A 53 14.26 5.62 10.59
N SER A 54 14.49 5.66 9.32
CA SER A 54 15.34 6.61 8.62
C SER A 54 14.58 7.39 7.59
N GLY A 55 15.12 8.49 7.15
CA GLY A 55 14.66 9.28 6.03
C GLY A 55 15.79 10.07 5.43
N PHE A 56 15.55 10.79 4.39
CA PHE A 56 16.55 11.67 3.77
C PHE A 56 15.89 12.90 3.17
N VAL A 57 16.64 13.99 3.16
CA VAL A 57 16.19 15.28 2.63
C VAL A 57 16.21 15.24 1.12
N ILE A 58 15.08 15.66 0.51
CA ILE A 58 14.90 15.84 -0.93
C ILE A 58 14.60 17.30 -1.25
N MET A 59 14.51 17.64 -2.53
CA MET A 59 14.17 18.99 -2.99
C MET A 59 12.86 19.49 -2.34
N GLY A 60 12.75 20.80 -2.16
CA GLY A 60 11.56 21.44 -1.58
C GLY A 60 11.51 21.44 -0.05
N ASN A 61 12.65 21.22 0.64
CA ASN A 61 12.72 21.13 2.12
C ASN A 61 11.76 20.06 2.67
N ARG A 62 11.78 18.89 2.06
CA ARG A 62 10.97 17.72 2.41
C ARG A 62 11.87 16.56 2.83
N ILE A 63 11.34 15.67 3.63
CA ILE A 63 12.01 14.42 4.00
C ILE A 63 11.23 13.26 3.40
N MET A 64 11.90 12.40 2.63
CA MET A 64 11.34 11.14 2.15
C MET A 64 11.63 10.02 3.14
N THR A 65 10.65 9.15 3.36
CA THR A 65 10.75 7.95 4.19
C THR A 65 9.72 6.90 3.75
N ASN A 66 9.59 5.79 4.49
CA ASN A 66 8.52 4.82 4.24
C ASN A 66 7.21 5.17 4.96
N ALA A 67 6.09 4.78 4.35
CA ALA A 67 4.76 4.89 4.95
C ALA A 67 4.66 4.09 6.26
N HIS A 68 5.20 2.86 6.31
CA HIS A 68 5.17 2.04 7.53
C HIS A 68 5.97 2.65 8.70
N VAL A 69 7.00 3.45 8.42
CA VAL A 69 7.79 4.15 9.46
C VAL A 69 6.94 5.20 10.16
N VAL A 70 6.02 5.85 9.47
CA VAL A 70 5.23 6.98 9.99
C VAL A 70 3.76 6.65 10.22
N SER A 71 3.35 5.41 9.97
CA SER A 71 1.96 4.97 10.14
C SER A 71 1.49 5.13 11.59
N TRP A 72 0.22 5.52 11.75
CA TRP A 72 -0.45 5.73 13.04
C TRP A 72 0.25 6.69 13.98
N SER A 73 1.01 7.64 13.43
CA SER A 73 1.75 8.62 14.20
C SER A 73 0.83 9.50 15.05
N LYS A 74 1.19 9.65 16.31
CA LYS A 74 0.68 10.71 17.21
C LYS A 74 1.72 11.83 17.37
N GLN A 75 3.00 11.48 17.21
CA GLN A 75 4.09 12.45 17.20
C GLN A 75 5.27 11.86 16.40
N LEU A 76 5.82 12.67 15.51
CA LEU A 76 7.05 12.37 14.79
C LEU A 76 8.16 13.30 15.25
N VAL A 77 9.30 12.72 15.58
CA VAL A 77 10.52 13.45 15.93
C VAL A 77 11.61 13.05 14.94
N VAL A 78 12.27 14.05 14.38
CA VAL A 78 13.41 13.85 13.46
C VAL A 78 14.68 14.43 14.05
N HIS A 79 15.80 13.74 13.85
CA HIS A 79 17.12 14.20 14.21
C HIS A 79 18.00 14.28 12.98
N ARG A 80 18.80 15.35 12.89
CA ARG A 80 19.80 15.53 11.86
C ARG A 80 21.03 14.68 12.16
N TYR A 81 21.85 14.49 11.13
CA TYR A 81 23.17 13.87 11.29
C TYR A 81 24.00 14.60 12.36
N GLN A 82 24.47 13.86 13.35
CA GLN A 82 25.30 14.33 14.46
C GLN A 82 24.74 15.53 15.27
N ASP A 83 23.43 15.80 15.18
CA ASP A 83 22.77 16.87 15.91
C ASP A 83 21.82 16.26 16.97
N PRO A 84 22.05 16.52 18.27
CA PRO A 84 21.18 16.01 19.33
C PRO A 84 19.82 16.72 19.41
N LYS A 85 19.64 17.87 18.74
CA LYS A 85 18.39 18.64 18.77
C LYS A 85 17.27 17.86 18.10
N PRO A 86 16.14 17.61 18.81
CA PRO A 86 14.95 17.06 18.19
C PRO A 86 14.18 18.14 17.43
N TYR A 87 13.58 17.75 16.30
CA TYR A 87 12.66 18.58 15.54
C TYR A 87 11.35 17.83 15.37
N LEU A 88 10.22 18.53 15.48
CA LEU A 88 8.92 17.96 15.21
C LEU A 88 8.66 17.94 13.71
N ALA A 89 8.11 16.82 13.24
CA ALA A 89 7.71 16.65 11.86
C ALA A 89 6.23 16.25 11.78
N THR A 90 5.64 16.51 10.63
CA THR A 90 4.30 16.08 10.27
C THR A 90 4.34 15.33 8.95
N VAL A 91 3.39 14.40 8.74
CA VAL A 91 3.22 13.74 7.45
C VAL A 91 2.52 14.71 6.51
N GLU A 92 3.15 15.02 5.37
CA GLU A 92 2.58 15.84 4.32
C GLU A 92 1.82 14.97 3.32
N PHE A 93 2.46 13.89 2.84
CA PHE A 93 1.85 12.90 1.96
C PHE A 93 2.24 11.49 2.40
N ILE A 94 1.35 10.54 2.17
CA ILE A 94 1.59 9.14 2.47
C ILE A 94 0.95 8.23 1.42
N GLY A 95 1.77 7.39 0.78
CA GLY A 95 1.38 6.34 -0.17
C GLY A 95 1.56 4.96 0.46
N HIS A 96 0.47 4.40 0.99
CA HIS A 96 0.53 3.08 1.62
C HIS A 96 0.76 1.95 0.61
N ASP A 97 0.29 2.09 -0.61
CA ASP A 97 0.43 1.11 -1.70
C ASP A 97 1.86 0.99 -2.21
N CYS A 98 2.62 2.10 -2.21
CA CYS A 98 4.04 2.12 -2.58
C CYS A 98 4.99 2.19 -1.38
N ASP A 99 4.45 2.24 -0.14
CA ASP A 99 5.21 2.35 1.11
C ASP A 99 6.17 3.56 1.15
N LEU A 100 5.74 4.71 0.64
CA LEU A 100 6.48 5.98 0.68
C LEU A 100 5.70 7.04 1.47
N ALA A 101 6.42 7.96 2.07
CA ALA A 101 5.86 9.13 2.74
C ALA A 101 6.79 10.34 2.62
N ILE A 102 6.17 11.53 2.60
CA ILE A 102 6.84 12.82 2.68
C ILE A 102 6.53 13.45 4.03
N LEU A 103 7.58 13.92 4.70
CA LEU A 103 7.46 14.67 5.93
C LEU A 103 7.85 16.13 5.73
N LYS A 104 7.16 16.98 6.47
CA LYS A 104 7.43 18.40 6.61
C LYS A 104 7.96 18.70 8.01
N VAL A 105 8.96 19.56 8.10
CA VAL A 105 9.47 20.12 9.37
C VAL A 105 9.23 21.62 9.36
N GLU A 106 8.53 22.13 10.36
CA GLU A 106 8.17 23.55 10.42
C GLU A 106 9.35 24.48 10.70
N ASP A 107 10.33 23.99 11.48
CA ASP A 107 11.55 24.76 11.79
C ASP A 107 12.51 24.73 10.60
N GLU A 108 12.52 25.79 9.80
CA GLU A 108 13.39 25.92 8.62
C GLU A 108 14.88 25.80 8.96
N ALA A 109 15.27 26.04 10.23
CA ALA A 109 16.65 25.85 10.69
C ALA A 109 17.09 24.39 10.56
N PHE A 110 16.13 23.44 10.48
CA PHE A 110 16.40 22.04 10.22
C PHE A 110 17.16 21.83 8.91
N PHE A 111 16.78 22.52 7.83
CA PHE A 111 17.36 22.30 6.51
C PHE A 111 18.66 23.08 6.25
N LYS A 112 19.04 23.96 7.16
CA LYS A 112 20.25 24.80 6.98
C LYS A 112 21.52 23.95 6.89
N GLY A 113 22.22 24.07 5.75
CA GLY A 113 23.46 23.36 5.47
C GLY A 113 23.28 21.87 5.15
N ILE A 114 22.07 21.43 4.83
CA ILE A 114 21.78 20.11 4.26
C ILE A 114 21.58 20.28 2.75
N GLU A 115 22.29 19.48 1.96
CA GLU A 115 22.09 19.40 0.51
C GLU A 115 21.07 18.32 0.20
N PRO A 116 19.96 18.63 -0.52
CA PRO A 116 18.97 17.61 -0.88
C PRO A 116 19.57 16.53 -1.78
N LEU A 117 19.26 15.27 -1.50
CA LEU A 117 19.67 14.16 -2.36
C LEU A 117 18.80 14.12 -3.63
N GLN A 118 19.46 13.85 -4.75
CA GLN A 118 18.80 13.71 -6.05
C GLN A 118 18.38 12.27 -6.30
N ILE A 119 17.18 12.06 -6.86
CA ILE A 119 16.73 10.75 -7.29
C ILE A 119 17.42 10.40 -8.62
N GLY A 120 18.04 9.22 -8.66
CA GLY A 120 18.71 8.69 -9.84
C GLY A 120 17.81 7.92 -10.78
N GLU A 121 18.42 7.00 -11.54
CA GLU A 121 17.75 6.07 -12.44
C GLU A 121 17.77 4.64 -11.85
N LEU A 122 17.04 3.73 -12.49
CA LEU A 122 17.03 2.32 -12.06
C LEU A 122 18.46 1.75 -12.13
N PRO A 123 18.99 1.21 -11.03
CA PRO A 123 20.38 0.71 -11.03
C PRO A 123 20.47 -0.58 -11.84
N ALA A 124 21.61 -0.78 -12.49
CA ALA A 124 21.87 -2.03 -13.22
C ALA A 124 22.09 -3.21 -12.25
N ALA A 125 21.59 -4.39 -12.63
CA ALA A 125 21.91 -5.62 -11.90
C ALA A 125 23.44 -5.82 -11.82
N ARG A 126 23.94 -6.31 -10.69
CA ARG A 126 25.37 -6.52 -10.35
C ARG A 126 26.14 -5.22 -10.04
N SER A 127 25.54 -4.05 -10.13
CA SER A 127 26.18 -2.81 -9.68
C SER A 127 26.24 -2.73 -8.15
N SER A 128 27.19 -1.95 -7.62
CA SER A 128 27.37 -1.75 -6.18
C SER A 128 26.46 -0.64 -5.67
N VAL A 129 25.90 -0.82 -4.51
CA VAL A 129 25.02 0.16 -3.83
C VAL A 129 25.43 0.29 -2.37
N THR A 130 25.28 1.49 -1.79
CA THR A 130 25.46 1.73 -0.35
C THR A 130 24.13 2.20 0.23
N THR A 131 23.65 1.53 1.27
CA THR A 131 22.46 1.95 2.03
C THR A 131 22.86 2.69 3.27
N TYR A 132 22.12 3.73 3.61
CA TYR A 132 22.35 4.60 4.76
C TYR A 132 21.13 4.55 5.68
N GLY A 133 21.34 4.53 7.00
CA GLY A 133 20.23 4.57 7.94
C GLY A 133 20.67 4.50 9.39
N TYR A 134 19.66 4.55 10.28
CA TYR A 134 19.82 4.49 11.74
C TYR A 134 19.22 3.19 12.28
N PRO A 135 19.99 2.09 12.30
CA PRO A 135 19.47 0.81 12.76
C PRO A 135 19.02 0.86 14.22
N ALA A 136 18.08 0.00 14.58
CA ALA A 136 17.53 -0.09 15.94
C ALA A 136 18.64 -0.31 16.98
N GLY A 137 18.61 0.49 18.05
CA GLY A 137 19.60 0.46 19.15
C GLY A 137 20.78 1.39 18.99
N GLY A 138 20.92 2.12 17.83
CA GLY A 138 22.00 3.09 17.59
C GLY A 138 21.49 4.52 17.40
N ARG A 139 22.29 5.49 17.83
CA ARG A 139 22.12 6.93 17.49
C ARG A 139 23.08 7.37 16.38
N GLN A 140 23.95 6.47 15.94
CA GLN A 140 24.91 6.72 14.89
C GLN A 140 24.38 6.17 13.57
N ILE A 141 24.64 6.91 12.50
CA ILE A 141 24.34 6.44 11.15
C ILE A 141 25.16 5.18 10.84
N SER A 142 24.56 4.26 10.12
CA SER A 142 25.18 3.03 9.65
C SER A 142 25.18 3.00 8.13
N TYR A 143 26.23 2.43 7.58
CA TYR A 143 26.40 2.21 6.14
C TYR A 143 26.49 0.72 5.88
N THR A 144 25.74 0.24 4.89
CA THR A 144 25.87 -1.13 4.45
C THR A 144 26.04 -1.15 2.94
N ARG A 145 27.16 -1.70 2.47
CA ARG A 145 27.45 -1.83 1.04
C ARG A 145 27.07 -3.23 0.56
N GLY A 146 26.47 -3.30 -0.62
CA GLY A 146 26.13 -4.55 -1.26
C GLY A 146 26.07 -4.39 -2.78
N VAL A 147 25.54 -5.43 -3.42
CA VAL A 147 25.38 -5.54 -4.87
C VAL A 147 23.90 -5.71 -5.21
N ILE A 148 23.45 -5.12 -6.31
CA ILE A 148 22.11 -5.35 -6.86
C ILE A 148 22.03 -6.79 -7.34
N SER A 149 21.22 -7.60 -6.66
CA SER A 149 21.07 -9.02 -6.94
C SER A 149 20.09 -9.27 -8.08
N ARG A 150 18.94 -8.57 -8.09
CA ARG A 150 17.90 -8.68 -9.11
C ARG A 150 16.87 -7.56 -9.01
N ILE A 151 16.13 -7.37 -10.09
CA ILE A 151 15.01 -6.42 -10.21
C ILE A 151 13.80 -7.23 -10.64
N GLU A 152 12.71 -7.17 -9.85
CA GLU A 152 11.52 -7.98 -10.07
C GLU A 152 10.28 -7.35 -9.45
N MET A 153 9.11 -7.73 -9.93
CA MET A 153 7.85 -7.40 -9.28
C MET A 153 7.70 -8.23 -8.01
N GLN A 154 7.50 -7.55 -6.87
CA GLN A 154 7.24 -8.21 -5.58
C GLN A 154 6.08 -7.58 -4.85
N ARG A 155 5.42 -8.39 -4.02
CA ARG A 155 4.40 -7.92 -3.11
C ARG A 155 5.02 -7.05 -2.01
N TYR A 156 4.52 -5.83 -1.86
CA TYR A 156 4.95 -4.94 -0.79
C TYR A 156 4.34 -5.38 0.54
N ALA A 157 5.20 -5.53 1.54
CA ALA A 157 4.83 -6.11 2.83
C ALA A 157 3.86 -5.22 3.62
N HIS A 158 3.88 -3.91 3.38
CA HIS A 158 3.08 -2.94 4.13
C HIS A 158 1.56 -3.15 3.96
N ILE A 159 1.10 -3.39 2.73
CA ILE A 159 -0.34 -3.57 2.44
C ILE A 159 -0.72 -4.95 1.90
N TYR A 160 0.23 -5.84 1.62
CA TYR A 160 0.06 -7.25 1.22
C TYR A 160 -0.68 -7.54 -0.09
N ASN A 161 -1.40 -6.62 -0.71
CA ASN A 161 -2.19 -6.89 -1.92
C ASN A 161 -1.64 -6.20 -3.19
N ARG A 162 -0.64 -5.33 -3.06
CA ARG A 162 0.01 -4.67 -4.20
C ARG A 162 1.39 -5.27 -4.48
N SER A 163 1.64 -5.57 -5.74
CA SER A 163 2.97 -5.93 -6.24
C SER A 163 3.47 -4.80 -7.12
N LEU A 164 4.62 -4.24 -6.77
CA LEU A 164 5.30 -3.19 -7.51
C LEU A 164 6.75 -3.61 -7.79
N LEU A 165 7.43 -2.87 -8.66
CA LEU A 165 8.85 -3.12 -8.93
C LEU A 165 9.67 -2.96 -7.67
N THR A 166 10.62 -3.87 -7.45
CA THR A 166 11.56 -3.84 -6.35
C THR A 166 12.97 -4.14 -6.82
N VAL A 167 13.93 -3.61 -6.12
CA VAL A 167 15.34 -3.96 -6.30
C VAL A 167 15.81 -4.74 -5.09
N GLN A 168 16.30 -5.96 -5.32
CA GLN A 168 16.93 -6.77 -4.29
C GLN A 168 18.43 -6.51 -4.23
N THR A 169 18.95 -6.42 -3.01
CA THR A 169 20.39 -6.30 -2.71
C THR A 169 20.80 -7.28 -1.62
N ASP A 170 22.07 -7.65 -1.60
CA ASP A 170 22.70 -8.38 -0.50
C ASP A 170 23.19 -7.46 0.63
N ALA A 171 23.08 -6.13 0.46
CA ALA A 171 23.28 -5.18 1.55
C ALA A 171 22.27 -5.47 2.67
N ALA A 172 22.77 -5.57 3.92
CA ALA A 172 21.91 -5.86 5.06
C ALA A 172 20.95 -4.68 5.34
N ILE A 173 19.65 -4.93 5.24
CA ILE A 173 18.59 -4.00 5.63
C ILE A 173 18.01 -4.50 6.95
N ASN A 174 18.36 -3.82 8.03
CA ASN A 174 17.92 -4.13 9.40
C ASN A 174 16.82 -3.16 9.85
N PRO A 175 15.97 -3.53 10.84
CA PRO A 175 15.02 -2.61 11.45
C PRO A 175 15.70 -1.29 11.86
N GLY A 176 15.10 -0.16 11.45
CA GLY A 176 15.63 1.18 11.60
C GLY A 176 16.29 1.74 10.32
N ASN A 177 16.79 0.91 9.40
CA ASN A 177 17.25 1.37 8.08
C ASN A 177 16.10 1.69 7.12
N SER A 178 14.90 1.22 7.41
CA SER A 178 13.69 1.52 6.62
C SER A 178 13.51 3.03 6.45
N GLY A 179 13.24 3.47 5.22
CA GLY A 179 13.11 4.87 4.83
C GLY A 179 14.44 5.55 4.48
N GLY A 180 15.57 4.92 4.79
CA GLY A 180 16.89 5.42 4.40
C GLY A 180 17.20 5.22 2.92
N PRO A 181 18.07 6.07 2.33
CA PRO A 181 18.41 6.01 0.92
C PRO A 181 19.37 4.86 0.61
N ALA A 182 19.19 4.22 -0.52
CA ALA A 182 20.18 3.43 -1.23
C ALA A 182 20.83 4.32 -2.29
N ILE A 183 22.15 4.48 -2.25
CA ILE A 183 22.90 5.46 -3.05
C ILE A 183 23.90 4.74 -3.97
N GLN A 184 23.92 5.19 -5.22
CA GLN A 184 24.91 4.85 -6.24
C GLN A 184 25.26 6.13 -7.01
N ASP A 185 26.56 6.38 -7.23
CA ASP A 185 27.06 7.55 -7.97
C ASP A 185 26.46 8.88 -7.48
N ASP A 186 26.44 9.07 -6.15
CA ASP A 186 25.91 10.23 -5.41
C ASP A 186 24.39 10.50 -5.63
N LYS A 187 23.64 9.53 -6.20
CA LYS A 187 22.20 9.62 -6.40
C LYS A 187 21.46 8.53 -5.67
N VAL A 188 20.24 8.84 -5.25
CA VAL A 188 19.33 7.87 -4.63
C VAL A 188 18.80 6.94 -5.71
N VAL A 189 19.15 5.67 -5.63
CA VAL A 189 18.65 4.59 -6.49
C VAL A 189 17.59 3.73 -5.81
N GLY A 190 17.15 4.13 -4.61
CA GLY A 190 16.02 3.53 -3.94
C GLY A 190 15.85 3.94 -2.49
N VAL A 191 14.71 3.57 -1.91
CA VAL A 191 14.37 3.71 -0.49
C VAL A 191 14.34 2.33 0.14
N SER A 192 15.18 2.09 1.15
CA SER A 192 15.23 0.81 1.88
C SER A 192 13.92 0.58 2.61
N PHE A 193 13.26 -0.60 2.45
CA PHE A 193 11.94 -0.77 3.05
C PHE A 193 11.67 -2.12 3.71
N GLN A 194 12.19 -3.23 3.20
CA GLN A 194 11.92 -4.54 3.80
C GLN A 194 13.08 -5.51 3.65
N GLY A 195 13.22 -6.40 4.62
CA GLY A 195 13.98 -7.65 4.50
C GLY A 195 13.02 -8.83 4.33
N LYS A 196 13.49 -9.95 3.83
CA LYS A 196 12.68 -11.16 3.74
C LYS A 196 12.97 -12.06 4.94
N PRO A 197 12.00 -12.22 5.89
CA PRO A 197 12.20 -13.10 7.02
C PRO A 197 12.59 -14.50 6.59
N GLY A 198 13.66 -15.06 7.19
CA GLY A 198 14.17 -16.39 6.88
C GLY A 198 15.13 -16.48 5.68
N LEU A 199 15.44 -15.37 5.02
CA LEU A 199 16.54 -15.27 4.06
C LEU A 199 17.59 -14.29 4.62
N GLU A 200 18.79 -14.79 4.86
CA GLU A 200 19.95 -13.93 5.17
C GLU A 200 20.37 -13.16 3.90
N ASN A 201 20.80 -11.91 4.06
CA ASN A 201 21.32 -11.07 2.98
C ASN A 201 20.32 -10.85 1.82
N ALA A 202 19.03 -10.70 2.13
CA ALA A 202 17.99 -10.34 1.18
C ALA A 202 17.29 -9.05 1.63
N GLY A 203 17.89 -7.92 1.29
CA GLY A 203 17.32 -6.60 1.45
C GLY A 203 16.61 -6.15 0.18
N PHE A 204 15.58 -5.30 0.33
CA PHE A 204 14.84 -4.74 -0.79
C PHE A 204 14.73 -3.23 -0.64
N PHE A 205 14.76 -2.52 -1.75
CA PHE A 205 14.44 -1.11 -1.79
C PHE A 205 13.48 -0.76 -2.92
N ILE A 206 12.73 0.31 -2.69
CA ILE A 206 11.76 0.89 -3.61
C ILE A 206 12.53 1.66 -4.67
N PRO A 207 12.43 1.31 -5.97
CA PRO A 207 13.26 1.88 -7.02
C PRO A 207 12.84 3.29 -7.46
N PRO A 208 13.71 4.00 -8.21
CA PRO A 208 13.48 5.36 -8.65
C PRO A 208 12.21 5.60 -9.46
N ASN A 209 11.78 4.64 -10.29
CA ASN A 209 10.54 4.78 -11.07
C ASN A 209 9.31 4.90 -10.14
N ILE A 210 9.24 4.10 -9.08
CA ILE A 210 8.17 4.19 -8.07
C ILE A 210 8.27 5.51 -7.28
N ILE A 211 9.49 5.94 -6.94
CA ILE A 211 9.71 7.21 -6.24
C ILE A 211 9.28 8.39 -7.11
N LYS A 212 9.65 8.39 -8.40
CA LYS A 212 9.29 9.46 -9.35
C LYS A 212 7.79 9.54 -9.56
N HIS A 213 7.12 8.38 -9.78
CA HIS A 213 5.66 8.31 -9.88
C HIS A 213 4.97 8.91 -8.65
N PHE A 214 5.41 8.53 -7.43
CA PHE A 214 4.87 9.07 -6.18
C PHE A 214 5.06 10.58 -6.06
N LEU A 215 6.25 11.11 -6.46
CA LEU A 215 6.53 12.55 -6.41
C LEU A 215 5.72 13.34 -7.45
N GLU A 216 5.48 12.78 -8.62
CA GLU A 216 4.62 13.37 -9.66
C GLU A 216 3.15 13.35 -9.25
N ASP A 217 2.68 12.23 -8.69
CA ASP A 217 1.28 12.07 -8.24
C ASP A 217 0.86 13.11 -7.18
N ILE A 218 1.81 13.59 -6.36
CA ILE A 218 1.52 14.60 -5.33
C ILE A 218 1.71 16.05 -5.78
N GLU A 219 1.96 16.32 -7.06
CA GLU A 219 2.15 17.71 -7.57
C GLU A 219 0.86 18.54 -7.52
N ASP A 220 -0.30 17.90 -7.51
CA ASP A 220 -1.61 18.55 -7.36
C ASP A 220 -2.08 18.67 -5.89
N ASP A 221 -1.16 18.50 -4.93
CA ASP A 221 -1.42 18.48 -3.48
C ASP A 221 -2.31 17.31 -3.01
N LYS A 222 -2.39 16.23 -3.79
CA LYS A 222 -3.14 15.02 -3.44
C LYS A 222 -2.36 13.77 -3.82
N TYR A 223 -2.46 12.75 -3.00
CA TYR A 223 -1.99 11.42 -3.35
C TYR A 223 -3.15 10.60 -3.93
N HIS A 224 -3.05 10.21 -5.19
CA HIS A 224 -4.04 9.33 -5.86
C HIS A 224 -3.68 7.86 -5.71
N GLY A 225 -2.41 7.52 -5.87
CA GLY A 225 -1.86 6.18 -5.78
C GLY A 225 -1.62 5.53 -7.15
N PHE A 226 -1.15 4.30 -7.11
CA PHE A 226 -0.79 3.53 -8.31
C PHE A 226 -2.05 2.95 -8.96
N PRO A 227 -2.31 3.21 -10.24
CA PRO A 227 -3.46 2.66 -10.94
C PRO A 227 -3.30 1.17 -11.23
N ASP A 228 -4.38 0.55 -11.66
CA ASP A 228 -4.44 -0.86 -12.07
C ASP A 228 -5.27 -0.95 -13.36
N ALA A 229 -4.91 -1.88 -14.23
CA ALA A 229 -5.69 -2.19 -15.42
C ALA A 229 -6.97 -2.99 -15.11
N GLY A 230 -7.12 -3.50 -13.89
CA GLY A 230 -8.28 -4.30 -13.50
C GLY A 230 -8.36 -5.65 -14.19
N ILE A 231 -7.24 -6.24 -14.59
CA ILE A 231 -7.17 -7.53 -15.28
C ILE A 231 -6.30 -8.53 -14.54
N SER A 232 -6.65 -9.81 -14.68
CA SER A 232 -5.80 -10.93 -14.30
C SER A 232 -5.28 -11.61 -15.56
N LEU A 233 -3.96 -11.68 -15.71
CA LEU A 233 -3.31 -12.34 -16.84
C LEU A 233 -2.88 -13.77 -16.48
N ILE A 234 -3.05 -14.67 -17.44
CA ILE A 234 -2.57 -16.06 -17.35
C ILE A 234 -1.64 -16.37 -18.53
N LYS A 235 -0.64 -17.21 -18.24
CA LYS A 235 0.29 -17.68 -19.25
C LYS A 235 -0.41 -18.38 -20.40
N LEU A 236 0.01 -18.09 -21.63
CA LEU A 236 -0.52 -18.68 -22.85
C LEU A 236 0.59 -19.48 -23.59
N THR A 237 1.18 -20.44 -22.88
CA THR A 237 2.28 -21.28 -23.39
C THR A 237 1.80 -22.58 -24.05
N ASN A 238 0.52 -22.96 -23.89
CA ASN A 238 -0.03 -24.19 -24.50
C ASN A 238 -0.24 -24.00 -26.02
N PRO A 239 0.48 -24.72 -26.89
CA PRO A 239 0.38 -24.54 -28.34
C PRO A 239 -1.03 -24.83 -28.90
N ALA A 240 -1.72 -25.83 -28.36
CA ALA A 240 -3.07 -26.20 -28.79
C ALA A 240 -4.07 -25.08 -28.46
N PHE A 241 -3.93 -24.47 -27.27
CA PHE A 241 -4.80 -23.35 -26.88
C PHE A 241 -4.50 -22.09 -27.71
N ARG A 242 -3.22 -21.81 -28.03
CA ARG A 242 -2.84 -20.73 -28.95
C ARG A 242 -3.44 -20.94 -30.34
N ALA A 243 -3.33 -22.14 -30.89
CA ALA A 243 -3.90 -22.49 -32.19
C ALA A 243 -5.44 -22.35 -32.19
N SER A 244 -6.13 -22.71 -31.10
CA SER A 244 -7.60 -22.53 -30.96
C SER A 244 -8.05 -21.08 -30.98
N LEU A 245 -7.15 -20.14 -30.59
CA LEU A 245 -7.39 -18.70 -30.68
C LEU A 245 -6.92 -18.08 -32.02
N GLY A 246 -6.41 -18.90 -32.94
CA GLY A 246 -5.86 -18.42 -34.19
C GLY A 246 -4.52 -17.69 -34.09
N LEU A 247 -3.83 -17.79 -32.95
CA LEU A 247 -2.55 -17.15 -32.73
C LEU A 247 -1.39 -17.91 -33.39
N PRO A 248 -0.38 -17.20 -33.93
CA PRO A 248 0.82 -17.80 -34.38
C PRO A 248 1.60 -18.45 -33.23
N ASN A 249 2.42 -19.47 -33.56
CA ASN A 249 3.27 -20.18 -32.59
C ASN A 249 4.58 -19.39 -32.35
N ASN A 250 4.50 -18.17 -31.75
CA ASN A 250 5.62 -17.26 -31.55
C ASN A 250 5.76 -16.86 -30.09
N SER A 251 5.46 -17.44 -29.11
CA SER A 251 5.65 -17.12 -27.68
C SER A 251 5.26 -15.68 -27.27
N VAL A 252 4.45 -14.97 -28.09
CA VAL A 252 3.95 -13.61 -27.82
C VAL A 252 2.51 -13.67 -27.32
N GLY A 253 2.18 -12.84 -26.33
CA GLY A 253 0.84 -12.57 -25.84
C GLY A 253 0.43 -13.37 -24.61
N ALA A 254 -0.02 -12.67 -23.58
CA ALA A 254 -0.61 -13.22 -22.37
C ALA A 254 -2.14 -13.05 -22.39
N ARG A 255 -2.89 -14.06 -21.90
CA ARG A 255 -4.35 -14.10 -21.97
C ARG A 255 -4.99 -13.46 -20.76
N ILE A 256 -6.03 -12.65 -20.96
CA ILE A 256 -6.90 -12.18 -19.89
C ILE A 256 -7.75 -13.35 -19.39
N ASP A 257 -7.55 -13.72 -18.14
CA ASP A 257 -8.29 -14.75 -17.44
C ASP A 257 -9.55 -14.20 -16.77
N ARG A 258 -9.42 -13.00 -16.17
CA ARG A 258 -10.51 -12.31 -15.48
C ARG A 258 -10.38 -10.81 -15.63
N ILE A 259 -11.52 -10.13 -15.62
CA ILE A 259 -11.64 -8.69 -15.43
C ILE A 259 -12.13 -8.47 -14.01
N LEU A 260 -11.42 -7.65 -13.25
CA LEU A 260 -11.68 -7.42 -11.83
C LEU A 260 -12.75 -6.33 -11.64
N GLN A 261 -13.42 -6.36 -10.51
CA GLN A 261 -14.35 -5.30 -10.07
C GLN A 261 -13.64 -4.40 -9.02
N PRO A 262 -13.91 -3.11 -8.94
CA PRO A 262 -14.76 -2.29 -9.82
C PRO A 262 -13.92 -1.53 -10.87
N PHE A 263 -13.83 -2.05 -12.08
CA PHE A 263 -13.11 -1.41 -13.20
C PHE A 263 -14.03 -1.27 -14.42
N PRO A 264 -15.01 -0.33 -14.40
CA PRO A 264 -16.04 -0.24 -15.43
C PRO A 264 -15.48 -0.02 -16.83
N LYS A 265 -14.45 0.82 -17.01
CA LYS A 265 -13.83 1.06 -18.32
C LYS A 265 -13.11 -0.18 -18.86
N THR A 266 -12.50 -0.96 -17.99
CA THR A 266 -11.88 -2.22 -18.38
C THR A 266 -12.91 -3.22 -18.84
N HIS A 267 -14.07 -3.31 -18.17
CA HIS A 267 -15.21 -4.15 -18.59
C HIS A 267 -15.82 -3.71 -19.92
N GLU A 268 -15.81 -2.41 -20.21
CA GLU A 268 -16.30 -1.86 -21.48
C GLU A 268 -15.40 -2.21 -22.66
N LEU A 269 -14.08 -2.12 -22.46
CA LEU A 269 -13.08 -2.20 -23.53
C LEU A 269 -12.48 -3.58 -23.72
N LEU A 270 -12.29 -4.34 -22.63
CA LEU A 270 -11.63 -5.64 -22.63
C LEU A 270 -12.61 -6.78 -22.40
N ARG A 271 -12.22 -7.99 -22.82
CA ARG A 271 -12.99 -9.22 -22.66
C ARG A 271 -12.11 -10.34 -22.10
N VAL A 272 -12.71 -11.25 -21.38
CA VAL A 272 -12.08 -12.52 -21.01
C VAL A 272 -11.71 -13.26 -22.30
N ASN A 273 -10.51 -13.85 -22.33
CA ASN A 273 -9.85 -14.48 -23.49
C ASN A 273 -9.24 -13.52 -24.52
N ASP A 274 -9.28 -12.20 -24.35
CA ASP A 274 -8.38 -11.33 -25.09
C ASP A 274 -6.93 -11.68 -24.75
N VAL A 275 -6.05 -11.59 -25.75
CA VAL A 275 -4.61 -11.83 -25.56
C VAL A 275 -3.88 -10.52 -25.71
N ILE A 276 -3.26 -10.04 -24.66
CA ILE A 276 -2.46 -8.80 -24.67
C ILE A 276 -1.15 -9.11 -25.41
N LEU A 277 -0.97 -8.51 -26.57
CA LEU A 277 0.22 -8.64 -27.41
C LEU A 277 1.28 -7.60 -27.07
N GLU A 278 0.84 -6.34 -26.85
CA GLU A 278 1.70 -5.21 -26.50
C GLU A 278 1.03 -4.32 -25.46
N VAL A 279 1.83 -3.74 -24.57
CA VAL A 279 1.45 -2.68 -23.60
C VAL A 279 2.43 -1.53 -23.83
N SER A 280 1.96 -0.30 -24.06
CA SER A 280 2.80 0.88 -24.34
C SER A 280 3.87 0.60 -25.39
N ASN A 281 3.50 -0.08 -26.50
CA ASN A 281 4.38 -0.52 -27.59
C ASN A 281 5.50 -1.50 -27.21
N GLN A 282 5.43 -2.12 -26.03
CA GLN A 282 6.34 -3.18 -25.63
C GLN A 282 5.66 -4.54 -25.79
N GLU A 283 6.32 -5.47 -26.50
CA GLU A 283 5.83 -6.82 -26.74
C GLU A 283 5.75 -7.62 -25.43
N VAL A 284 4.59 -8.24 -25.17
CA VAL A 284 4.32 -9.07 -24.01
C VAL A 284 4.55 -10.53 -24.36
N GLY A 285 5.43 -11.20 -23.62
CA GLY A 285 5.67 -12.64 -23.80
C GLY A 285 4.47 -13.50 -23.39
N SER A 286 4.44 -14.75 -23.87
CA SER A 286 3.37 -15.71 -23.56
C SER A 286 3.25 -16.06 -22.06
N ASP A 287 4.18 -15.63 -21.26
CA ASP A 287 4.21 -15.76 -19.80
C ASP A 287 3.89 -14.45 -19.07
N GLY A 288 3.52 -13.40 -19.81
CA GLY A 288 3.20 -12.07 -19.28
C GLY A 288 4.43 -11.20 -18.98
N MET A 289 5.62 -11.66 -19.38
CA MET A 289 6.87 -10.93 -19.10
C MET A 289 7.27 -10.04 -20.29
N ILE A 290 7.93 -8.92 -19.95
CA ILE A 290 8.55 -7.98 -20.89
C ILE A 290 10.03 -7.80 -20.57
N LEU A 291 10.76 -7.16 -21.46
CA LEU A 291 12.13 -6.68 -21.20
C LEU A 291 12.06 -5.20 -20.83
N TYR A 292 12.09 -4.89 -19.54
CA TYR A 292 12.01 -3.54 -19.00
C TYR A 292 13.39 -3.10 -18.50
N GLU A 293 14.00 -2.09 -19.13
CA GLU A 293 15.35 -1.60 -18.81
C GLU A 293 16.38 -2.73 -18.64
N GLY A 294 16.38 -3.69 -19.57
CA GLY A 294 17.28 -4.83 -19.56
C GLY A 294 16.92 -5.95 -18.56
N ASN A 295 15.85 -5.78 -17.78
CA ASN A 295 15.37 -6.76 -16.80
C ASN A 295 14.10 -7.44 -17.27
N ARG A 296 13.97 -8.75 -17.01
CA ARG A 296 12.77 -9.49 -17.36
C ARG A 296 11.76 -9.43 -16.23
N VAL A 297 10.72 -8.60 -16.40
CA VAL A 297 9.69 -8.33 -15.38
C VAL A 297 8.28 -8.55 -15.95
N HIS A 298 7.28 -8.67 -15.08
CA HIS A 298 5.88 -8.76 -15.51
C HIS A 298 5.41 -7.43 -16.13
N CYS A 299 4.60 -7.50 -17.19
CA CYS A 299 4.13 -6.34 -17.95
C CYS A 299 3.28 -5.36 -17.12
N SER A 300 2.82 -5.75 -15.93
CA SER A 300 2.10 -4.85 -15.03
C SER A 300 2.93 -3.62 -14.64
N VAL A 301 4.27 -3.67 -14.72
CA VAL A 301 5.11 -2.49 -14.46
C VAL A 301 4.75 -1.32 -15.35
N LEU A 302 4.31 -1.56 -16.59
CA LEU A 302 3.90 -0.50 -17.52
C LEU A 302 2.59 0.18 -17.12
N PHE A 303 1.70 -0.52 -16.41
CA PHE A 303 0.49 0.08 -15.84
C PHE A 303 0.82 0.89 -14.59
N ASP A 304 1.85 0.50 -13.84
CA ASP A 304 2.31 1.21 -12.65
C ASP A 304 3.07 2.51 -12.99
N GLU A 305 3.47 2.74 -14.26
CA GLU A 305 4.10 3.99 -14.71
C GLU A 305 3.10 5.10 -15.01
N ALA A 306 1.86 4.75 -15.34
CA ALA A 306 0.82 5.73 -15.64
C ALA A 306 0.27 6.39 -14.38
N GLN A 307 -0.18 7.63 -14.50
CA GLN A 307 -0.92 8.33 -13.45
C GLN A 307 -2.41 7.97 -13.48
N HIS A 308 -3.13 8.29 -12.40
CA HIS A 308 -4.56 8.03 -12.27
C HIS A 308 -5.38 8.66 -13.41
N GLY A 309 -6.06 7.84 -14.20
CA GLY A 309 -6.90 8.26 -15.32
C GLY A 309 -6.17 8.38 -16.66
N GLU A 310 -4.85 8.19 -16.70
CA GLU A 310 -4.10 8.20 -17.94
C GLU A 310 -4.43 6.98 -18.81
N PRO A 311 -4.48 7.16 -20.15
CA PRO A 311 -4.68 6.07 -21.09
C PRO A 311 -3.36 5.34 -21.37
N ILE A 312 -3.43 4.01 -21.42
CA ILE A 312 -2.33 3.13 -21.84
C ILE A 312 -2.68 2.49 -23.18
N ALA A 313 -1.78 2.60 -24.13
CA ALA A 313 -1.93 1.95 -25.42
C ALA A 313 -1.80 0.42 -25.29
N LEU A 314 -2.79 -0.30 -25.76
CA LEU A 314 -2.84 -1.77 -25.79
C LEU A 314 -3.00 -2.25 -27.22
N LYS A 315 -2.23 -3.29 -27.55
CA LYS A 315 -2.49 -4.10 -28.73
C LYS A 315 -2.88 -5.50 -28.26
N LEU A 316 -4.01 -5.97 -28.69
CA LEU A 316 -4.54 -7.25 -28.28
C LEU A 316 -5.04 -8.08 -29.46
N TRP A 317 -5.14 -9.38 -29.25
CA TRP A 317 -5.74 -10.31 -30.16
C TRP A 317 -7.11 -10.73 -29.63
N ARG A 318 -8.15 -10.54 -30.46
CA ARG A 318 -9.52 -10.86 -30.13
C ARG A 318 -10.21 -11.55 -31.32
N ALA A 319 -10.73 -12.73 -31.13
CA ALA A 319 -11.52 -13.46 -32.13
C ALA A 319 -10.86 -13.59 -33.53
N GLY A 320 -9.53 -13.70 -33.60
CA GLY A 320 -8.80 -13.85 -34.85
C GLY A 320 -8.24 -12.56 -35.45
N GLU A 321 -8.41 -11.43 -34.79
CA GLU A 321 -7.98 -10.12 -35.29
C GLU A 321 -7.14 -9.37 -34.24
N ALA A 322 -6.18 -8.58 -34.73
CA ALA A 322 -5.43 -7.66 -33.89
C ALA A 322 -6.24 -6.36 -33.71
N ILE A 323 -6.36 -5.91 -32.46
CA ILE A 323 -7.09 -4.68 -32.08
C ILE A 323 -6.13 -3.77 -31.33
N GLU A 324 -6.15 -2.48 -31.64
CA GLU A 324 -5.45 -1.43 -30.90
C GLU A 324 -6.48 -0.58 -30.18
N LEU A 325 -6.24 -0.29 -28.90
CA LEU A 325 -7.08 0.58 -28.09
C LEU A 325 -6.28 1.27 -26.99
N GLU A 326 -6.86 2.32 -26.44
CA GLU A 326 -6.35 3.00 -25.25
C GLU A 326 -7.21 2.64 -24.04
N LEU A 327 -6.58 2.12 -22.99
CA LEU A 327 -7.22 1.78 -21.74
C LEU A 327 -6.88 2.84 -20.68
N PRO A 328 -7.83 3.67 -20.24
CA PRO A 328 -7.59 4.53 -19.10
C PRO A 328 -7.51 3.69 -17.84
N VAL A 329 -6.41 3.87 -17.07
CA VAL A 329 -6.16 3.11 -15.83
C VAL A 329 -6.52 3.94 -14.61
N TYR A 330 -7.07 3.29 -13.58
CA TYR A 330 -7.58 3.97 -12.40
C TYR A 330 -7.10 3.31 -11.12
N VAL A 331 -6.88 4.14 -10.09
CA VAL A 331 -6.65 3.63 -8.74
C VAL A 331 -7.94 3.07 -8.17
N ASN A 332 -7.90 1.84 -7.71
CA ASN A 332 -9.04 1.21 -7.04
C ASN A 332 -9.16 1.70 -5.59
N ARG A 333 -9.89 2.79 -5.37
CA ARG A 333 -10.12 3.35 -4.03
C ARG A 333 -11.06 2.51 -3.14
N ALA A 334 -11.80 1.57 -3.73
CA ALA A 334 -12.69 0.67 -3.00
C ALA A 334 -11.98 -0.60 -2.52
N ASP A 335 -10.66 -0.69 -2.70
CA ASP A 335 -9.89 -1.87 -2.33
C ASP A 335 -9.79 -2.04 -0.81
N ARG A 336 -10.71 -2.85 -0.28
CA ARG A 336 -10.76 -3.25 1.13
C ARG A 336 -9.64 -4.22 1.52
N ILE A 337 -8.97 -4.82 0.54
CA ILE A 337 -7.85 -5.75 0.78
C ILE A 337 -6.57 -4.97 1.08
N SER A 338 -6.35 -3.83 0.43
CA SER A 338 -5.20 -2.96 0.72
C SER A 338 -5.14 -2.53 2.18
N GLY A 339 -6.29 -2.53 2.84
CA GLY A 339 -6.45 -1.97 4.16
C GLY A 339 -6.41 -0.44 4.12
N ASN A 340 -6.87 0.16 5.19
CA ASN A 340 -6.87 1.60 5.38
C ASN A 340 -5.99 1.92 6.57
N GLN A 341 -4.71 2.08 6.34
CA GLN A 341 -3.70 2.16 7.40
C GLN A 341 -3.81 3.41 8.28
N GLN A 342 -4.52 4.43 7.81
CA GLN A 342 -4.67 5.70 8.53
C GLN A 342 -6.10 5.98 9.03
N LYS A 343 -7.08 5.13 8.70
CA LYS A 343 -8.47 5.35 9.08
C LYS A 343 -8.86 4.46 10.25
N GLU A 344 -9.49 5.08 11.24
CA GLU A 344 -10.04 4.35 12.36
C GLU A 344 -11.22 3.47 11.91
N PRO A 345 -11.36 2.23 12.43
CA PRO A 345 -12.44 1.35 12.03
C PRO A 345 -13.80 1.95 12.41
N PRO A 346 -14.78 2.01 11.48
CA PRO A 346 -16.16 2.35 11.84
C PRO A 346 -16.74 1.25 12.71
N TYR A 347 -17.68 1.61 13.59
CA TYR A 347 -18.39 0.62 14.38
C TYR A 347 -19.82 1.07 14.74
N LEU A 348 -20.65 0.07 15.03
CA LEU A 348 -21.98 0.23 15.59
C LEU A 348 -22.23 -0.87 16.62
N ILE A 349 -22.85 -0.51 17.75
CA ILE A 349 -23.15 -1.44 18.84
C ILE A 349 -24.67 -1.44 19.05
N ILE A 350 -25.26 -2.61 19.11
CA ILE A 350 -26.67 -2.81 19.49
C ILE A 350 -26.79 -4.11 20.30
N GLY A 351 -27.49 -4.06 21.44
CA GLY A 351 -27.69 -5.22 22.30
C GLY A 351 -26.42 -5.97 22.68
N GLY A 352 -25.25 -5.28 22.65
CA GLY A 352 -23.94 -5.86 22.92
C GLY A 352 -23.25 -6.47 21.69
N LEU A 353 -23.88 -6.53 20.52
CA LEU A 353 -23.21 -6.92 19.29
C LEU A 353 -22.41 -5.74 18.75
N VAL A 354 -21.12 -5.94 18.49
CA VAL A 354 -20.22 -4.93 17.92
C VAL A 354 -20.01 -5.24 16.45
N PHE A 355 -20.44 -4.37 15.58
CA PHE A 355 -20.27 -4.47 14.14
C PHE A 355 -19.17 -3.54 13.65
N THR A 356 -18.41 -4.00 12.66
CA THR A 356 -17.38 -3.21 11.96
C THR A 356 -17.24 -3.68 10.51
N GLU A 357 -16.49 -2.95 9.69
CA GLU A 357 -16.18 -3.37 8.32
C GLU A 357 -15.22 -4.57 8.31
N LEU A 358 -15.52 -5.57 7.47
CA LEU A 358 -14.60 -6.65 7.15
C LEU A 358 -13.49 -6.11 6.24
N SER A 359 -12.30 -5.98 6.76
CA SER A 359 -11.13 -5.48 6.05
C SER A 359 -9.88 -6.31 6.34
N MET A 360 -8.83 -6.13 5.53
CA MET A 360 -7.54 -6.78 5.79
C MET A 360 -6.96 -6.35 7.14
N ASN A 361 -7.15 -5.10 7.56
CA ASN A 361 -6.71 -4.62 8.87
C ASN A 361 -7.42 -5.37 10.01
N TYR A 362 -8.74 -5.56 9.89
CA TYR A 362 -9.48 -6.37 10.86
C TYR A 362 -8.95 -7.80 10.91
N LEU A 363 -8.80 -8.47 9.75
CA LEU A 363 -8.30 -9.84 9.71
C LEU A 363 -6.88 -9.95 10.28
N SER A 364 -5.99 -9.04 9.95
CA SER A 364 -4.62 -9.01 10.46
C SER A 364 -4.56 -8.87 11.98
N SER A 365 -5.53 -8.17 12.59
CA SER A 365 -5.64 -8.00 14.03
C SER A 365 -6.00 -9.29 14.79
N LEU A 366 -6.56 -10.29 14.08
CA LEU A 366 -6.93 -11.60 14.66
C LEU A 366 -5.75 -12.59 14.79
N GLY A 367 -4.56 -12.20 14.33
CA GLY A 367 -3.32 -12.98 14.45
C GLY A 367 -2.82 -13.59 13.15
N ARG A 368 -1.65 -14.24 13.20
CA ARG A 368 -0.94 -14.72 12.00
C ARG A 368 -1.60 -15.93 11.32
N ASN A 369 -2.41 -16.71 12.02
CA ASN A 369 -3.07 -17.91 11.49
C ASN A 369 -4.46 -17.54 10.94
N LEU A 370 -4.52 -16.69 9.94
CA LEU A 370 -5.78 -16.22 9.32
C LEU A 370 -6.69 -17.37 8.90
N GLY A 371 -6.14 -18.47 8.40
CA GLY A 371 -6.89 -19.66 7.97
C GLY A 371 -7.58 -20.43 9.11
N GLU A 372 -7.02 -20.41 10.31
CA GLU A 372 -7.60 -21.07 11.51
C GLU A 372 -8.52 -20.14 12.30
N SER A 373 -8.20 -18.83 12.27
CA SER A 373 -8.90 -17.81 13.05
C SER A 373 -10.16 -17.30 12.38
N VAL A 374 -10.25 -17.42 11.06
CA VAL A 374 -11.35 -16.88 10.23
C VAL A 374 -11.89 -18.02 9.38
N GLY A 375 -13.19 -18.25 9.42
CA GLY A 375 -13.81 -19.28 8.59
C GLY A 375 -13.54 -19.04 7.11
N SER A 376 -13.45 -20.12 6.33
CA SER A 376 -13.19 -20.07 4.88
C SER A 376 -14.16 -19.17 4.13
N ARG A 377 -15.42 -19.03 4.58
CA ARG A 377 -16.44 -18.17 4.00
C ARG A 377 -16.12 -16.69 4.16
N THR A 378 -15.67 -16.25 5.34
CA THR A 378 -15.28 -14.85 5.60
C THR A 378 -14.04 -14.47 4.79
N HIS A 379 -13.07 -15.39 4.67
CA HIS A 379 -11.92 -15.21 3.80
C HIS A 379 -12.34 -15.07 2.33
N TYR A 380 -13.24 -15.94 1.86
CA TYR A 380 -13.78 -15.89 0.50
C TYR A 380 -14.53 -14.57 0.24
N GLU A 381 -15.32 -14.10 1.20
CA GLU A 381 -16.06 -12.83 1.12
C GLU A 381 -15.12 -11.63 0.92
N LEU A 382 -13.97 -11.60 1.63
CA LEU A 382 -13.02 -10.52 1.49
C LEU A 382 -12.23 -10.58 0.18
N PHE A 383 -11.66 -11.75 -0.15
CA PHE A 383 -10.65 -11.85 -1.22
C PHE A 383 -11.20 -12.23 -2.60
N PHE A 384 -12.37 -12.86 -2.66
CA PHE A 384 -12.83 -13.45 -3.92
C PHE A 384 -14.19 -12.98 -4.39
N ARG A 385 -15.12 -12.72 -3.48
CA ARG A 385 -16.50 -12.38 -3.86
C ARG A 385 -16.59 -11.09 -4.69
N SER A 386 -15.82 -10.07 -4.36
CA SER A 386 -15.79 -8.81 -5.10
C SER A 386 -15.33 -8.94 -6.55
N HIS A 387 -14.66 -10.04 -6.88
CA HIS A 387 -14.16 -10.31 -8.23
C HIS A 387 -15.07 -11.21 -9.07
N GLN A 388 -16.20 -11.68 -8.52
CA GLN A 388 -17.08 -12.60 -9.24
C GLN A 388 -18.13 -11.90 -10.09
N SER A 389 -18.90 -11.01 -9.51
CA SER A 389 -19.87 -10.18 -10.21
C SER A 389 -20.23 -8.97 -9.37
N GLU A 390 -20.65 -7.89 -10.03
CA GLU A 390 -21.11 -6.67 -9.37
C GLU A 390 -22.35 -6.92 -8.50
N GLU A 391 -23.25 -7.79 -8.94
CA GLU A 391 -24.49 -8.15 -8.21
C GLU A 391 -24.21 -8.91 -6.90
N LEU A 392 -23.13 -9.71 -6.86
CA LEU A 392 -22.75 -10.50 -5.70
C LEU A 392 -21.77 -9.78 -4.77
N ALA A 393 -21.12 -8.73 -5.27
CA ALA A 393 -20.13 -7.97 -4.50
C ALA A 393 -20.81 -7.14 -3.42
N ARG A 394 -20.36 -7.28 -2.17
CA ARG A 394 -20.66 -6.31 -1.12
C ARG A 394 -19.55 -5.28 -1.11
N ALA A 395 -19.91 -4.01 -1.20
CA ALA A 395 -18.91 -2.93 -1.26
C ALA A 395 -18.03 -2.90 0.00
N LYS A 396 -18.66 -3.02 1.18
CA LYS A 396 -18.01 -2.97 2.49
C LYS A 396 -18.68 -3.95 3.44
N PRO A 397 -18.42 -5.27 3.32
CA PRO A 397 -19.06 -6.28 4.15
C PRO A 397 -18.93 -5.97 5.63
N VAL A 398 -20.00 -6.22 6.36
CA VAL A 398 -20.08 -5.97 7.81
C VAL A 398 -19.87 -7.28 8.58
N VAL A 399 -19.06 -7.24 9.63
CA VAL A 399 -18.76 -8.38 10.48
C VAL A 399 -19.06 -8.07 11.94
N ILE A 400 -19.51 -9.06 12.71
CA ILE A 400 -19.50 -8.96 14.18
C ILE A 400 -18.06 -9.09 14.65
N SER A 401 -17.47 -8.01 15.15
CA SER A 401 -16.10 -8.04 15.67
C SER A 401 -16.03 -8.60 17.09
N LYS A 402 -17.06 -8.33 17.90
CA LYS A 402 -17.15 -8.76 19.30
C LYS A 402 -18.60 -8.87 19.77
N VAL A 403 -18.85 -9.75 20.72
CA VAL A 403 -20.11 -9.81 21.48
C VAL A 403 -19.81 -9.43 22.94
N LEU A 404 -20.38 -8.32 23.38
CA LEU A 404 -20.33 -7.85 24.77
C LEU A 404 -21.43 -8.57 25.54
N LYS A 405 -21.09 -9.40 26.50
CA LYS A 405 -22.06 -10.22 27.24
C LYS A 405 -23.05 -9.36 28.02
N HIS A 406 -24.33 -9.62 27.79
CA HIS A 406 -25.45 -9.00 28.47
C HIS A 406 -26.66 -9.95 28.46
N PRO A 407 -27.62 -9.88 29.41
CA PRO A 407 -28.83 -10.70 29.40
C PRO A 407 -29.64 -10.62 28.09
N SER A 408 -29.62 -9.47 27.38
CA SER A 408 -30.27 -9.31 26.08
C SER A 408 -29.69 -10.16 24.95
N ASN A 409 -28.48 -10.73 25.12
CA ASN A 409 -27.81 -11.57 24.12
C ASN A 409 -27.22 -12.86 24.70
N VAL A 410 -27.75 -13.33 25.84
CA VAL A 410 -27.17 -14.45 26.60
C VAL A 410 -27.03 -15.74 25.78
N ASP A 411 -28.01 -16.03 24.95
CA ASP A 411 -28.06 -17.24 24.11
C ASP A 411 -27.83 -16.93 22.63
N PHE A 412 -27.24 -15.79 22.32
CA PHE A 412 -26.93 -15.44 20.93
C PHE A 412 -25.91 -16.43 20.37
N GLY A 413 -26.38 -17.33 19.49
CA GLY A 413 -25.63 -18.52 19.07
C GLY A 413 -24.52 -18.23 18.05
N VAL A 414 -24.52 -17.02 17.46
CA VAL A 414 -23.54 -16.63 16.47
C VAL A 414 -22.31 -16.04 17.16
N ALA A 415 -21.16 -16.63 16.90
CA ALA A 415 -19.89 -16.13 17.42
C ALA A 415 -19.46 -14.84 16.70
N ALA A 416 -18.59 -14.08 17.36
CA ALA A 416 -17.84 -13.04 16.68
C ALA A 416 -17.14 -13.59 15.41
N ARG A 417 -16.90 -12.72 14.42
CA ARG A 417 -16.29 -12.97 13.09
C ARG A 417 -17.24 -13.43 11.99
N GLU A 418 -18.54 -13.57 12.28
CA GLU A 418 -19.54 -13.84 11.25
C GLU A 418 -19.88 -12.56 10.46
N VAL A 419 -20.03 -12.73 9.15
CA VAL A 419 -20.43 -11.64 8.23
C VAL A 419 -21.95 -11.55 8.20
N VAL A 420 -22.48 -10.35 8.40
CA VAL A 420 -23.92 -10.05 8.32
C VAL A 420 -24.31 -9.87 6.86
N THR A 421 -25.30 -10.61 6.41
CA THR A 421 -25.79 -10.56 5.02
C THR A 421 -27.14 -9.86 4.89
N GLU A 422 -27.97 -9.94 5.94
CA GLU A 422 -29.31 -9.35 5.95
C GLU A 422 -29.70 -8.95 7.39
N VAL A 423 -30.41 -7.84 7.55
CA VAL A 423 -31.01 -7.40 8.80
C VAL A 423 -32.42 -6.93 8.53
N ASN A 424 -33.42 -7.46 9.26
CA ASN A 424 -34.81 -7.13 9.14
C ASN A 424 -35.33 -7.23 7.68
N GLY A 425 -34.87 -8.24 6.92
CA GLY A 425 -35.21 -8.44 5.50
C GLY A 425 -34.49 -7.52 4.52
N GLN A 426 -33.56 -6.68 4.98
CA GLN A 426 -32.76 -5.77 4.13
C GLN A 426 -31.37 -6.32 3.95
N THR A 427 -30.87 -6.38 2.71
CA THR A 427 -29.51 -6.79 2.38
C THR A 427 -28.50 -5.77 2.93
N ILE A 428 -27.43 -6.26 3.55
CA ILE A 428 -26.37 -5.45 4.16
C ILE A 428 -25.11 -5.52 3.29
N ASN A 429 -24.78 -4.39 2.67
CA ASN A 429 -23.56 -4.20 1.87
C ASN A 429 -22.56 -3.24 2.53
N SER A 430 -22.98 -2.52 3.58
CA SER A 430 -22.18 -1.52 4.28
C SER A 430 -22.67 -1.28 5.71
N MET A 431 -21.87 -0.57 6.51
CA MET A 431 -22.27 -0.09 7.85
C MET A 431 -23.48 0.87 7.78
N SER A 432 -23.61 1.63 6.70
CA SER A 432 -24.75 2.53 6.47
C SER A 432 -26.05 1.74 6.27
N ASP A 433 -26.02 0.63 5.51
CA ASP A 433 -27.17 -0.24 5.33
C ASP A 433 -27.58 -0.89 6.65
N LEU A 434 -26.59 -1.35 7.44
CA LEU A 434 -26.85 -1.91 8.75
C LEU A 434 -27.57 -0.89 9.65
N LYS A 435 -27.05 0.35 9.72
CA LYS A 435 -27.69 1.42 10.51
C LYS A 435 -29.12 1.69 10.03
N ALA A 436 -29.34 1.80 8.73
CA ALA A 436 -30.65 2.04 8.15
C ALA A 436 -31.64 0.91 8.49
N ALA A 437 -31.21 -0.34 8.31
CA ALA A 437 -32.04 -1.53 8.60
C ALA A 437 -32.45 -1.63 10.08
N LEU A 438 -31.56 -1.23 11.00
CA LEU A 438 -31.83 -1.20 12.44
C LEU A 438 -32.72 -0.02 12.85
N SER A 439 -32.47 1.16 12.27
CA SER A 439 -33.19 2.40 12.63
C SER A 439 -34.61 2.45 12.10
N ASN A 440 -34.84 1.87 10.91
CA ASN A 440 -36.15 1.92 10.22
C ASN A 440 -37.08 0.81 10.67
N SER A 441 -36.64 -0.15 11.49
CA SER A 441 -37.46 -1.23 11.97
C SER A 441 -38.39 -0.76 13.11
N THR A 442 -39.68 -1.06 12.96
CA THR A 442 -40.69 -0.88 14.00
C THR A 442 -41.06 -2.22 14.67
N ASP A 443 -40.40 -3.31 14.28
CA ASP A 443 -40.61 -4.64 14.82
C ASP A 443 -40.10 -4.78 16.23
N ASP A 444 -40.72 -5.67 17.00
CA ASP A 444 -40.27 -6.03 18.36
C ASP A 444 -38.92 -6.72 18.38
N PHE A 445 -38.47 -7.20 17.23
CA PHE A 445 -37.21 -7.94 17.10
C PHE A 445 -36.38 -7.43 15.95
N HIS A 446 -35.08 -7.30 16.17
CA HIS A 446 -34.07 -7.21 15.11
C HIS A 446 -33.65 -8.63 14.72
N ARG A 447 -33.87 -9.01 13.46
CA ARG A 447 -33.52 -10.31 12.88
C ARG A 447 -32.28 -10.18 12.04
N PHE A 448 -31.32 -11.04 12.27
CA PHE A 448 -30.04 -11.07 11.57
C PHE A 448 -29.90 -12.38 10.80
N ARG A 449 -29.41 -12.30 9.56
CA ARG A 449 -28.96 -13.45 8.80
C ARG A 449 -27.48 -13.30 8.51
N PHE A 450 -26.73 -14.39 8.63
CA PHE A 450 -25.28 -14.43 8.49
C PHE A 450 -24.85 -15.20 7.25
N LEU A 451 -23.58 -15.01 6.82
CA LEU A 451 -22.97 -15.69 5.68
C LEU A 451 -22.94 -17.23 5.84
N SER A 452 -22.90 -17.72 7.06
CA SER A 452 -23.02 -19.15 7.38
C SER A 452 -24.40 -19.73 7.07
N GLY A 453 -25.42 -18.89 6.94
CA GLY A 453 -26.83 -19.25 6.87
C GLY A 453 -27.52 -19.29 8.23
N ALA A 454 -26.79 -19.03 9.33
CA ALA A 454 -27.40 -18.89 10.64
C ALA A 454 -28.30 -17.65 10.71
N GLU A 455 -29.34 -17.75 11.53
CA GLU A 455 -30.30 -16.66 11.81
C GLU A 455 -30.37 -16.46 13.31
N GLU A 456 -30.44 -15.19 13.74
CA GLU A 456 -30.54 -14.81 15.15
C GLU A 456 -31.44 -13.60 15.31
N ALA A 457 -31.96 -13.39 16.51
CA ALA A 457 -32.80 -12.26 16.81
C ALA A 457 -32.44 -11.63 18.16
N LEU A 458 -32.57 -10.30 18.24
CA LEU A 458 -32.53 -9.53 19.48
C LEU A 458 -33.88 -8.87 19.69
N HIS A 459 -34.40 -8.89 20.94
CA HIS A 459 -35.55 -8.10 21.29
C HIS A 459 -35.20 -6.60 21.28
N THR A 460 -35.89 -5.81 20.47
CA THR A 460 -35.54 -4.41 20.19
C THR A 460 -35.51 -3.54 21.44
N ALA A 461 -36.52 -3.71 22.32
CA ALA A 461 -36.58 -2.93 23.57
C ALA A 461 -35.44 -3.30 24.52
N ASP A 462 -35.16 -4.58 24.72
CA ASP A 462 -34.07 -5.04 25.60
C ASP A 462 -32.70 -4.60 25.09
N ALA A 463 -32.50 -4.63 23.77
CA ALA A 463 -31.26 -4.18 23.15
C ALA A 463 -31.02 -2.68 23.36
N ARG A 464 -32.08 -1.86 23.29
CA ARG A 464 -32.01 -0.42 23.56
C ARG A 464 -31.78 -0.11 25.05
N GLU A 465 -32.49 -0.82 25.95
CA GLU A 465 -32.30 -0.65 27.39
C GLU A 465 -30.89 -1.02 27.84
N ALA A 466 -30.33 -2.07 27.27
CA ALA A 466 -28.96 -2.53 27.52
C ALA A 466 -27.89 -1.53 27.11
N GLU A 467 -28.12 -0.66 26.14
CA GLU A 467 -27.11 0.19 25.54
C GLU A 467 -26.37 1.05 26.55
N ALA A 468 -27.08 1.88 27.33
CA ALA A 468 -26.47 2.81 28.28
C ALA A 468 -25.61 2.07 29.34
N MET A 469 -26.07 0.89 29.80
CA MET A 469 -25.33 0.06 30.75
C MET A 469 -24.08 -0.53 30.12
N LEU A 470 -24.17 -1.08 28.90
CA LEU A 470 -23.06 -1.63 28.17
C LEU A 470 -21.98 -0.57 27.89
N LEU A 471 -22.37 0.62 27.40
CA LEU A 471 -21.44 1.72 27.16
C LEU A 471 -20.66 2.07 28.42
N LYS A 472 -21.34 2.17 29.56
CA LYS A 472 -20.71 2.47 30.86
C LYS A 472 -19.80 1.31 31.33
N GLN A 473 -20.30 0.07 31.28
CA GLN A 473 -19.58 -1.11 31.77
C GLN A 473 -18.27 -1.34 31.01
N TYR A 474 -18.29 -1.17 29.70
CA TYR A 474 -17.14 -1.43 28.83
C TYR A 474 -16.32 -0.16 28.51
N ASN A 475 -16.69 0.98 29.13
CA ASN A 475 -16.06 2.29 28.92
C ASN A 475 -16.00 2.68 27.43
N ILE A 476 -17.16 2.63 26.78
CA ILE A 476 -17.34 2.93 25.37
C ILE A 476 -17.85 4.37 25.24
N PRO A 477 -17.19 5.25 24.49
CA PRO A 477 -17.56 6.67 24.42
C PRO A 477 -18.86 6.93 23.64
N SER A 478 -19.20 6.10 22.67
CA SER A 478 -20.40 6.20 21.85
C SER A 478 -20.82 4.81 21.35
N ALA A 479 -22.12 4.61 21.14
CA ALA A 479 -22.64 3.36 20.52
C ALA A 479 -22.22 3.21 19.05
N GLU A 480 -21.85 4.30 18.39
CA GLU A 480 -21.46 4.28 16.99
C GLU A 480 -20.38 5.31 16.64
N ARG A 481 -19.62 4.97 15.61
CA ARG A 481 -18.74 5.82 14.83
C ARG A 481 -18.76 5.31 13.39
N LEU A 482 -19.57 5.91 12.53
CA LEU A 482 -19.76 5.47 11.15
C LEU A 482 -18.98 6.32 10.15
N GLU A 483 -18.70 7.57 10.48
CA GLU A 483 -17.83 8.42 9.70
C GLU A 483 -16.38 8.15 10.07
N VAL A 484 -15.58 7.95 9.05
CA VAL A 484 -14.13 7.93 9.19
C VAL A 484 -13.72 9.39 9.28
N LEU A 485 -13.25 9.82 10.45
CA LEU A 485 -12.66 11.14 10.60
C LEU A 485 -11.45 11.21 9.66
N HIS A 486 -11.54 12.08 8.67
CA HIS A 486 -10.42 12.47 7.82
C HIS A 486 -9.78 13.68 8.51
N ASP A 487 -8.59 13.50 9.08
CA ASP A 487 -7.69 14.60 9.40
C ASP A 487 -6.86 14.96 8.18
#